data_2fa8bf98833268828639155ba39ea0eb
#
_entry.id   2fa8bf98833268828639155ba39ea0eb
#
_cell.length_a   1.000
_cell.length_b   1.000
_cell.length_c   1.000
_cell.angle_alpha   90.00
_cell.angle_beta   90.00
_cell.angle_gamma   90.00
#
_symmetry.space_group_name_H-M   'P 1'
#
loop_
_entity.id
_entity.type
_entity.pdbx_description
1 polymer ?
#
loop_
_entity_poly.entity_id
_entity_poly.type
_entity_poly.pdbx_seq_one_letter_code
_entity_poly.pdbx_strand_id
1 'polypeptide(L)'
;GDNFSSELFFDGTELLKDYGGGFDGLKVHSSGNIFSTGPGGVLVISPDGELISRINFGGGVTNCNFDEDEQFLYVTGFGFVARVSLN
;
A
#
# COMPACT_ATOMS: atom_id res chain seq x y z
N GLY A 1 -16.64 6.76 24.73
CA GLY A 1 -16.58 6.12 24.14
C GLY A 1 -16.73 5.14 23.42
N ASP A 2 -16.99 4.88 23.76
CA ASP A 2 -16.31 4.12 23.49
C ASP A 2 -16.79 2.88 22.87
N ASN A 3 -17.42 3.05 21.75
CA ASN A 3 -17.93 1.96 20.94
C ASN A 3 -16.94 1.55 19.86
N PHE A 4 -15.72 2.05 19.96
CA PHE A 4 -14.70 1.74 18.97
C PHE A 4 -13.66 0.81 19.58
N SER A 5 -13.20 -0.11 18.76
CA SER A 5 -12.06 -0.96 19.10
C SER A 5 -11.08 -0.91 17.94
N SER A 6 -9.84 -1.31 18.19
CA SER A 6 -8.83 -1.38 17.15
C SER A 6 -8.13 -2.72 17.19
N GLU A 7 -7.62 -3.11 16.02
CA GLU A 7 -6.80 -4.31 15.94
C GLU A 7 -5.67 -4.06 14.97
N LEU A 8 -4.55 -4.76 15.18
CA LEU A 8 -3.44 -4.74 14.24
C LEU A 8 -3.84 -5.58 13.03
N PHE A 9 -3.94 -4.94 11.87
CA PHE A 9 -4.38 -5.59 10.65
C PHE A 9 -3.22 -6.24 9.90
N PHE A 10 -2.09 -5.55 9.80
CA PHE A 10 -0.89 -6.05 9.14
C PHE A 10 0.34 -5.46 9.83
N ASP A 11 1.26 -6.32 10.22
CA ASP A 11 2.49 -5.91 10.89
C ASP A 11 3.63 -5.93 9.86
N GLY A 12 4.18 -4.75 9.54
CA GLY A 12 5.26 -4.61 8.58
C GLY A 12 6.65 -4.56 9.19
N THR A 13 6.78 -4.86 10.47
CA THR A 13 8.06 -4.76 11.18
C THR A 13 9.18 -5.54 10.49
N GLU A 14 8.88 -6.75 10.04
CA GLU A 14 9.89 -7.59 9.37
C GLU A 14 10.36 -6.97 8.05
N LEU A 15 9.44 -6.31 7.33
CA LEU A 15 9.79 -5.66 6.07
C LEU A 15 10.70 -4.47 6.28
N LEU A 16 10.60 -3.79 7.43
CA LEU A 16 11.47 -2.65 7.74
C LEU A 16 12.92 -3.06 7.88
N LYS A 17 13.20 -4.31 8.18
CA LYS A 17 14.58 -4.81 8.28
C LYS A 17 15.25 -4.89 6.92
N ASP A 18 14.47 -5.16 5.88
CA ASP A 18 15.00 -5.38 4.53
C ASP A 18 14.85 -4.17 3.62
N TYR A 19 13.87 -3.32 3.90
CA TYR A 19 13.52 -2.20 3.03
C TYR A 19 13.38 -0.92 3.85
N GLY A 20 13.75 0.20 3.24
CA GLY A 20 13.57 1.50 3.84
C GLY A 20 12.15 2.02 3.69
N GLY A 21 11.86 3.08 4.42
CA GLY A 21 10.58 3.75 4.37
C GLY A 21 9.63 3.29 5.46
N GLY A 22 8.44 3.80 5.41
CA GLY A 22 7.40 3.46 6.37
C GLY A 22 6.04 3.50 5.70
N PHE A 23 5.02 3.23 6.46
CA PHE A 23 3.63 3.29 5.97
C PHE A 23 3.17 4.74 5.98
N ASP A 24 2.52 5.17 4.90
CA ASP A 24 2.10 6.56 4.76
C ASP A 24 0.68 6.66 4.19
N GLY A 25 0.46 6.28 2.95
CA GLY A 25 -0.85 6.38 2.33
C GLY A 25 -1.44 5.02 1.99
N LEU A 26 -2.77 4.94 1.94
CA LEU A 26 -3.46 3.67 1.76
C LEU A 26 -4.77 3.90 1.01
N LYS A 27 -5.12 2.95 0.15
CA LYS A 27 -6.42 2.92 -0.53
C LYS A 27 -6.95 1.50 -0.55
N VAL A 28 -8.27 1.36 -0.52
CA VAL A 28 -8.93 0.06 -0.59
C VAL A 28 -9.52 -0.11 -1.99
N HIS A 29 -9.10 -1.17 -2.66
CA HIS A 29 -9.65 -1.55 -3.96
C HIS A 29 -11.05 -2.14 -3.78
N SER A 30 -11.88 -2.08 -4.83
CA SER A 30 -13.24 -2.62 -4.76
C SER A 30 -13.28 -4.12 -4.46
N SER A 31 -12.20 -4.83 -4.77
CA SER A 31 -12.05 -6.25 -4.43
C SER A 31 -11.91 -6.50 -2.93
N GLY A 32 -11.65 -5.44 -2.15
CA GLY A 32 -11.34 -5.54 -0.74
C GLY A 32 -9.85 -5.59 -0.45
N ASN A 33 -9.01 -5.75 -1.47
CA ASN A 33 -7.56 -5.69 -1.28
C ASN A 33 -7.14 -4.28 -0.93
N ILE A 34 -6.15 -4.17 -0.05
CA ILE A 34 -5.64 -2.91 0.44
C ILE A 34 -4.29 -2.65 -0.21
N PHE A 35 -4.16 -1.47 -0.84
CA PHE A 35 -2.92 -1.01 -1.44
C PHE A 35 -2.35 0.06 -0.53
N SER A 36 -1.23 -0.23 0.10
CA SER A 36 -0.63 0.68 1.08
C SER A 36 0.82 0.95 0.73
N THR A 37 1.20 2.23 0.72
CA THR A 37 2.62 2.53 0.67
C THR A 37 3.25 2.01 1.96
N GLY A 38 4.45 1.48 1.84
CA GLY A 38 5.12 0.87 2.97
C GLY A 38 6.57 0.56 2.66
N PRO A 39 7.22 -0.22 3.52
CA PRO A 39 8.62 -0.57 3.28
C PRO A 39 8.78 -1.26 1.93
N GLY A 40 9.65 -0.69 1.09
CA GLY A 40 9.98 -1.25 -0.21
C GLY A 40 9.02 -0.97 -1.34
N GLY A 41 7.99 -0.13 -1.15
CA GLY A 41 7.10 0.25 -2.25
C GLY A 41 5.64 0.27 -1.86
N VAL A 42 4.78 -0.30 -2.70
CA VAL A 42 3.35 -0.45 -2.39
C VAL A 42 3.09 -1.91 -2.07
N LEU A 43 2.50 -2.13 -0.91
CA LEU A 43 2.11 -3.46 -0.46
C LEU A 43 0.66 -3.71 -0.82
N VAL A 44 0.38 -4.90 -1.35
CA VAL A 44 -0.98 -5.34 -1.62
C VAL A 44 -1.34 -6.37 -0.55
N ILE A 45 -2.34 -6.04 0.25
CA ILE A 45 -2.71 -6.83 1.42
C ILE A 45 -4.15 -7.30 1.23
N SER A 46 -4.40 -8.58 1.50
CA SER A 46 -5.74 -9.15 1.35
C SER A 46 -6.70 -8.59 2.39
N PRO A 47 -8.02 -8.77 2.19
CA PRO A 47 -8.99 -8.38 3.22
C PRO A 47 -8.78 -9.08 4.56
N ASP A 48 -8.07 -10.20 4.56
CA ASP A 48 -7.75 -10.95 5.78
C ASP A 48 -6.46 -10.51 6.45
N GLY A 49 -5.77 -9.52 5.88
CA GLY A 49 -4.53 -9.00 6.46
C GLY A 49 -3.28 -9.73 6.03
N GLU A 50 -3.32 -10.48 4.94
CA GLU A 50 -2.14 -11.19 4.44
C GLU A 50 -1.50 -10.45 3.28
N LEU A 51 -0.18 -10.41 3.27
CA LEU A 51 0.57 -9.79 2.18
C LEU A 51 0.46 -10.64 0.92
N ILE A 52 -0.11 -10.06 -0.14
CA ILE A 52 -0.27 -10.73 -1.42
C ILE A 52 0.92 -10.42 -2.33
N SER A 53 1.34 -9.16 -2.37
CA SER A 53 2.34 -8.71 -3.33
C SER A 53 2.97 -7.41 -2.87
N ARG A 54 4.11 -7.10 -3.45
CA ARG A 54 4.80 -5.82 -3.24
C ARG A 54 5.21 -5.26 -4.59
N ILE A 55 4.84 -4.02 -4.84
CA ILE A 55 5.19 -3.33 -6.07
C ILE A 55 6.39 -2.43 -5.76
N ASN A 56 7.53 -2.75 -6.37
CA ASN A 56 8.78 -2.04 -6.12
C ASN A 56 8.94 -0.87 -7.10
N PHE A 57 9.31 0.29 -6.58
CA PHE A 57 9.52 1.49 -7.39
C PHE A 57 10.97 1.97 -7.39
N GLY A 58 11.84 1.29 -6.67
CA GLY A 58 13.25 1.67 -6.59
C GLY A 58 13.53 2.88 -5.73
N GLY A 59 12.53 3.41 -5.05
CA GLY A 59 12.67 4.57 -4.18
C GLY A 59 11.48 4.68 -3.24
N GLY A 60 11.54 5.66 -2.35
CA GLY A 60 10.48 5.88 -1.38
C GLY A 60 9.19 6.34 -2.04
N VAL A 61 8.07 5.82 -1.55
CA VAL A 61 6.74 6.19 -2.03
C VAL A 61 5.92 6.76 -0.87
N THR A 62 5.01 7.66 -1.18
CA THR A 62 4.31 8.43 -0.14
C THR A 62 2.82 8.26 -0.17
N ASN A 63 2.21 8.04 -1.35
CA ASN A 63 0.77 7.88 -1.43
C ASN A 63 0.40 7.17 -2.72
N CYS A 64 -0.82 6.67 -2.79
CA CYS A 64 -1.33 6.02 -3.98
C CYS A 64 -2.84 6.24 -4.09
N ASN A 65 -3.35 6.10 -5.31
CA ASN A 65 -4.79 6.15 -5.55
C ASN A 65 -5.09 5.48 -6.89
N PHE A 66 -6.29 4.94 -6.99
CA PHE A 66 -6.77 4.34 -8.24
C PHE A 66 -7.43 5.40 -9.13
N ASP A 67 -7.46 5.11 -10.43
CA ASP A 67 -8.36 5.83 -11.32
C ASP A 67 -9.79 5.34 -11.10
N GLU A 68 -10.74 6.00 -11.76
CA GLU A 68 -12.16 5.75 -11.53
C GLU A 68 -12.55 4.28 -11.75
N ASP A 69 -11.96 3.65 -12.77
CA ASP A 69 -12.29 2.28 -13.12
C ASP A 69 -11.38 1.25 -12.48
N GLU A 70 -10.46 1.69 -11.64
CA GLU A 70 -9.47 0.82 -10.98
C GLU A 70 -8.63 0.00 -11.97
N GLN A 71 -8.38 0.58 -13.15
CA GLN A 71 -7.50 -0.03 -14.14
C GLN A 71 -6.04 0.25 -13.84
N PHE A 72 -5.78 1.37 -13.18
CA PHE A 72 -4.45 1.83 -12.87
C PHE A 72 -4.35 2.26 -11.42
N LEU A 73 -3.15 2.08 -10.87
CA LEU A 73 -2.78 2.66 -9.58
C LEU A 73 -1.77 3.77 -9.86
N TYR A 74 -2.04 4.96 -9.37
CA TYR A 74 -1.11 6.09 -9.43
C TYR A 74 -0.39 6.18 -8.10
N VAL A 75 0.93 6.35 -8.15
CA VAL A 75 1.78 6.34 -6.96
C VAL A 75 2.67 7.56 -6.99
N THR A 76 2.72 8.29 -5.87
CA THR A 76 3.65 9.40 -5.71
C THR A 76 4.85 8.94 -4.90
N GLY A 77 6.03 9.42 -5.28
CA GLY A 77 7.26 9.21 -4.55
C GLY A 77 7.97 10.54 -4.36
N PHE A 78 9.19 10.49 -3.87
CA PHE A 78 9.92 11.71 -3.56
C PHE A 78 10.38 12.47 -4.81
N GLY A 79 10.45 11.84 -5.95
CA GLY A 79 10.88 12.50 -7.16
C GLY A 79 10.11 12.06 -8.40
N PHE A 80 8.94 11.45 -8.22
CA PHE A 80 8.23 10.89 -9.36
C PHE A 80 6.74 10.70 -9.10
N VAL A 81 6.00 10.55 -10.19
CA VAL A 81 4.65 10.00 -10.20
C VAL A 81 4.69 8.80 -11.13
N ALA A 82 4.27 7.67 -10.65
CA ALA A 82 4.24 6.44 -11.44
C ALA A 82 2.80 5.97 -11.64
N ARG A 83 2.59 5.22 -12.71
CA ARG A 83 1.31 4.59 -12.99
C ARG A 83 1.53 3.10 -13.19
N VAL A 84 0.77 2.30 -12.47
CA VAL A 84 0.86 0.84 -12.54
C VAL A 84 -0.42 0.32 -13.16
N SER A 85 -0.29 -0.52 -14.19
CA SER A 85 -1.45 -1.21 -14.76
C SER A 85 -1.82 -2.37 -13.85
N LEU A 86 -3.10 -2.44 -13.49
CA LEU A 86 -3.61 -3.49 -12.61
C LEU A 86 -4.18 -4.69 -13.37
N ASN A 87 -4.14 -4.65 -14.68
CA ASN A 87 -4.63 -5.73 -15.54
C ASN A 87 -3.51 -6.64 -16.02
#